data_8eadafbbf41d3f39710524a4433e7fe0
#
_entry.id   8eadafbbf41d3f39710524a4433e7fe0
#
_cell.length_a   1.000
_cell.length_b   1.000
_cell.length_c   1.000
_cell.angle_alpha   90.00
_cell.angle_beta   90.00
_cell.angle_gamma   90.00
#
_symmetry.space_group_name_H-M   'P 1'
#
loop_
_entity.id
_entity.type
_entity.pdbx_description
1 polymer ?
#
loop_
_entity_poly.entity_id
_entity_poly.type
_entity_poly.pdbx_seq_one_letter_code
_entity_poly.pdbx_strand_id
1 'polypeptide(L)'
;IEDDEDEATALERGLIDIAGDELGGKLRAGRSRNDQIACLIRMWLRRHSRVIAGLLLDLVNALIEQSEKAGRTVMPGRTHMQHAQPVLLAHQLMAHAWPLIRDVQRLIDWDKRINASPYGSGALAGNTLGLDPEAVARELGFSRVTDNSIDGTAARDFFAKGTGNFKNG
;
A
#
# COMPACT_ATOMS: atom_id res chain seq x y z
N ILE A 1 -24.21 -7.23 -9.97
CA ILE A 1 -23.89 -5.92 -9.32
C ILE A 1 -25.09 -4.98 -9.43
N GLU A 2 -25.88 -5.03 -10.55
CA GLU A 2 -27.04 -4.15 -10.74
C GLU A 2 -28.19 -4.36 -9.72
N ASP A 3 -28.28 -5.56 -9.12
CA ASP A 3 -29.31 -5.91 -8.13
C ASP A 3 -28.84 -5.80 -6.66
N ASP A 4 -27.57 -5.43 -6.41
CA ASP A 4 -27.03 -5.34 -5.07
C ASP A 4 -27.13 -3.91 -4.53
N GLU A 5 -27.58 -3.76 -3.26
CA GLU A 5 -27.69 -2.46 -2.60
C GLU A 5 -26.34 -1.72 -2.52
N ASP A 6 -25.23 -2.48 -2.41
CA ASP A 6 -23.89 -1.94 -2.37
C ASP A 6 -22.81 -3.00 -2.68
N GLU A 7 -21.56 -2.54 -2.81
CA GLU A 7 -20.39 -3.38 -3.13
C GLU A 7 -20.14 -4.49 -2.08
N ALA A 8 -20.47 -4.26 -0.82
CA ALA A 8 -20.28 -5.26 0.24
C ALA A 8 -21.28 -6.42 0.10
N THR A 9 -22.51 -6.15 -0.33
CA THR A 9 -23.52 -7.16 -0.63
C THR A 9 -23.13 -7.97 -1.87
N ALA A 10 -22.60 -7.31 -2.91
CA ALA A 10 -22.09 -7.99 -4.10
C ALA A 10 -20.94 -8.95 -3.80
N LEU A 11 -19.99 -8.53 -2.97
CA LEU A 11 -18.86 -9.37 -2.53
C LEU A 11 -19.33 -10.58 -1.72
N GLU A 12 -20.30 -10.40 -0.86
CA GLU A 12 -20.86 -11.50 -0.05
C GLU A 12 -21.60 -12.51 -0.93
N ARG A 13 -22.41 -12.05 -1.88
CA ARG A 13 -23.07 -12.94 -2.85
C ARG A 13 -22.03 -13.74 -3.63
N GLY A 14 -20.98 -13.08 -4.15
CA GLY A 14 -19.91 -13.75 -4.87
C GLY A 14 -19.16 -14.77 -4.00
N LEU A 15 -19.02 -14.52 -2.69
CA LEU A 15 -18.43 -15.49 -1.77
C LEU A 15 -19.34 -16.68 -1.53
N ILE A 16 -20.66 -16.46 -1.37
CA ILE A 16 -21.66 -17.53 -1.23
C ILE A 16 -21.67 -18.42 -2.48
N ASP A 17 -21.61 -17.83 -3.66
CA ASP A 17 -21.56 -18.56 -4.93
C ASP A 17 -20.31 -19.46 -5.03
N ILE A 18 -19.19 -19.05 -4.46
CA ILE A 18 -17.92 -19.81 -4.50
C ILE A 18 -17.84 -20.83 -3.36
N ALA A 19 -18.20 -20.43 -2.13
CA ALA A 19 -17.97 -21.22 -0.92
C ALA A 19 -19.21 -21.97 -0.41
N GLY A 20 -20.38 -21.72 -0.99
CA GLY A 20 -21.67 -22.23 -0.57
C GLY A 20 -22.27 -21.45 0.61
N ASP A 21 -23.60 -21.58 0.79
CA ASP A 21 -24.37 -20.84 1.81
C ASP A 21 -23.86 -21.03 3.23
N GLU A 22 -23.42 -22.23 3.57
CA GLU A 22 -22.96 -22.54 4.92
C GLU A 22 -21.70 -21.78 5.32
N LEU A 23 -20.70 -21.71 4.43
CA LEU A 23 -19.45 -21.01 4.69
C LEU A 23 -19.55 -19.52 4.35
N GLY A 24 -20.15 -19.18 3.22
CA GLY A 24 -20.29 -17.79 2.77
C GLY A 24 -21.12 -16.95 3.74
N GLY A 25 -22.22 -17.51 4.27
CA GLY A 25 -23.07 -16.85 5.26
C GLY A 25 -22.37 -16.61 6.60
N LYS A 26 -21.38 -17.41 6.98
CA LYS A 26 -20.61 -17.25 8.22
C LYS A 26 -19.68 -16.02 8.19
N LEU A 27 -19.36 -15.49 7.03
CA LEU A 27 -18.53 -14.28 6.92
C LEU A 27 -19.14 -13.07 7.66
N ARG A 28 -20.45 -13.02 7.78
CA ARG A 28 -21.14 -11.97 8.55
C ARG A 28 -21.00 -12.10 10.06
N ALA A 29 -20.70 -13.28 10.57
CA ALA A 29 -20.66 -13.52 11.99
C ALA A 29 -19.54 -12.71 12.66
N GLY A 30 -19.90 -11.86 13.63
CA GLY A 30 -18.97 -11.11 14.46
C GLY A 30 -18.21 -9.97 13.80
N ARG A 31 -18.56 -9.57 12.58
CA ARG A 31 -17.95 -8.45 11.88
C ARG A 31 -18.93 -7.31 11.64
N SER A 32 -18.38 -6.12 11.39
CA SER A 32 -19.11 -4.97 10.83
C SER A 32 -18.61 -4.72 9.39
N ARG A 33 -19.41 -4.01 8.58
CA ARG A 33 -18.91 -3.46 7.30
C ARG A 33 -17.74 -2.51 7.52
N ASN A 34 -17.70 -1.81 8.64
CA ASN A 34 -16.67 -0.82 8.93
C ASN A 34 -15.28 -1.43 9.06
N ASP A 35 -15.10 -2.46 9.86
CA ASP A 35 -13.79 -3.14 10.01
C ASP A 35 -13.42 -3.94 8.77
N GLN A 36 -14.39 -4.53 8.08
CA GLN A 36 -14.17 -5.23 6.82
C GLN A 36 -13.63 -4.27 5.75
N ILE A 37 -14.29 -3.14 5.51
CA ILE A 37 -13.84 -2.15 4.52
C ILE A 37 -12.49 -1.57 4.91
N ALA A 38 -12.26 -1.24 6.19
CA ALA A 38 -10.97 -0.76 6.66
C ALA A 38 -9.84 -1.79 6.41
N CYS A 39 -10.15 -3.08 6.56
CA CYS A 39 -9.22 -4.18 6.27
C CYS A 39 -8.93 -4.29 4.78
N LEU A 40 -9.96 -4.35 3.94
CA LEU A 40 -9.84 -4.48 2.49
C LEU A 40 -9.04 -3.32 1.87
N ILE A 41 -9.29 -2.09 2.31
CA ILE A 41 -8.54 -0.92 1.87
C ILE A 41 -7.05 -1.06 2.22
N ARG A 42 -6.72 -1.48 3.45
CA ARG A 42 -5.32 -1.69 3.86
C ARG A 42 -4.64 -2.78 3.00
N MET A 43 -5.33 -3.90 2.75
CA MET A 43 -4.82 -4.97 1.89
C MET A 43 -4.58 -4.47 0.46
N TRP A 44 -5.54 -3.75 -0.11
CA TRP A 44 -5.44 -3.20 -1.46
C TRP A 44 -4.26 -2.22 -1.58
N LEU A 45 -4.16 -1.27 -0.65
CA LEU A 45 -3.09 -0.28 -0.63
C LEU A 45 -1.71 -0.92 -0.47
N ARG A 46 -1.56 -1.89 0.44
CA ARG A 46 -0.30 -2.63 0.63
C ARG A 46 0.11 -3.39 -0.62
N ARG A 47 -0.84 -4.05 -1.29
CA ARG A 47 -0.57 -4.74 -2.55
C ARG A 47 -0.09 -3.77 -3.63
N HIS A 48 -0.80 -2.66 -3.82
CA HIS A 48 -0.48 -1.71 -4.90
C HIS A 48 0.80 -0.91 -4.62
N SER A 49 1.08 -0.56 -3.36
CA SER A 49 2.35 0.09 -3.02
C SER A 49 3.57 -0.79 -3.32
N ARG A 50 3.45 -2.10 -3.12
CA ARG A 50 4.51 -3.05 -3.50
C ARG A 50 4.71 -3.14 -5.01
N VAL A 51 3.63 -3.10 -5.79
CA VAL A 51 3.72 -3.03 -7.26
C VAL A 51 4.42 -1.73 -7.68
N ILE A 52 4.03 -0.59 -7.10
CA ILE A 52 4.67 0.71 -7.38
C ILE A 52 6.15 0.68 -7.01
N ALA A 53 6.51 0.12 -5.84
CA ALA A 53 7.91 -0.01 -5.43
C ALA A 53 8.71 -0.86 -6.44
N GLY A 54 8.14 -1.95 -6.96
CA GLY A 54 8.74 -2.75 -8.02
C GLY A 54 9.01 -1.94 -9.29
N LEU A 55 8.02 -1.20 -9.79
CA LEU A 55 8.15 -0.35 -10.97
C LEU A 55 9.19 0.76 -10.78
N LEU A 56 9.29 1.34 -9.58
CA LEU A 56 10.33 2.33 -9.25
C LEU A 56 11.72 1.70 -9.29
N LEU A 57 11.89 0.48 -8.79
CA LEU A 57 13.16 -0.26 -8.85
C LEU A 57 13.52 -0.62 -10.29
N ASP A 58 12.57 -1.00 -11.13
CA ASP A 58 12.81 -1.26 -12.55
C ASP A 58 13.31 0.02 -13.26
N LEU A 59 12.72 1.17 -12.95
CA LEU A 59 13.19 2.46 -13.47
C LEU A 59 14.59 2.80 -12.95
N VAL A 60 14.90 2.55 -11.68
CA VAL A 60 16.25 2.71 -11.12
C VAL A 60 17.25 1.85 -11.85
N ASN A 61 16.93 0.58 -12.09
CA ASN A 61 17.80 -0.35 -12.83
C ASN A 61 18.04 0.17 -14.25
N ALA A 62 17.02 0.65 -14.95
CA ALA A 62 17.18 1.24 -16.29
C ALA A 62 18.11 2.47 -16.26
N LEU A 63 18.03 3.33 -15.23
CA LEU A 63 18.93 4.46 -15.06
C LEU A 63 20.38 4.02 -14.81
N ILE A 64 20.58 2.97 -14.01
CA ILE A 64 21.90 2.36 -13.76
C ILE A 64 22.48 1.84 -15.09
N GLU A 65 21.74 1.04 -15.83
CA GLU A 65 22.19 0.50 -17.12
C GLU A 65 22.57 1.61 -18.11
N GLN A 66 21.77 2.68 -18.20
CA GLN A 66 22.09 3.81 -19.06
C GLN A 66 23.32 4.58 -18.55
N SER A 67 23.52 4.65 -17.23
CA SER A 67 24.71 5.27 -16.64
C SER A 67 25.97 4.48 -16.99
N GLU A 68 25.92 3.17 -16.95
CA GLU A 68 27.03 2.30 -17.37
C GLU A 68 27.34 2.45 -18.86
N LYS A 69 26.32 2.47 -19.72
CA LYS A 69 26.47 2.72 -21.18
C LYS A 69 27.05 4.09 -21.48
N ALA A 70 26.67 5.09 -20.71
CA ALA A 70 27.17 6.46 -20.86
C ALA A 70 28.67 6.58 -20.54
N GLY A 71 29.20 5.74 -19.64
CA GLY A 71 30.61 5.68 -19.31
C GLY A 71 31.20 7.04 -18.92
N ARG A 72 32.19 7.53 -19.67
CA ARG A 72 32.87 8.80 -19.45
C ARG A 72 32.32 9.96 -20.30
N THR A 73 31.14 9.83 -20.87
CA THR A 73 30.51 10.88 -21.66
C THR A 73 30.29 12.13 -20.81
N VAL A 74 30.85 13.26 -21.29
CA VAL A 74 30.74 14.57 -20.63
C VAL A 74 29.59 15.36 -21.24
N MET A 75 28.84 16.06 -20.39
CA MET A 75 27.78 16.99 -20.78
C MET A 75 27.89 18.31 -20.00
N PRO A 76 27.33 19.43 -20.49
CA PRO A 76 27.22 20.62 -19.68
C PRO A 76 26.20 20.45 -18.56
N GLY A 77 26.64 20.62 -17.30
CA GLY A 77 25.74 20.79 -16.18
C GLY A 77 24.96 22.09 -16.33
N ARG A 78 23.83 22.18 -15.62
CA ARG A 78 22.97 23.38 -15.72
C ARG A 78 22.53 23.85 -14.33
N THR A 79 22.57 25.18 -14.14
CA THR A 79 21.94 25.86 -13.02
C THR A 79 21.19 27.06 -13.56
N HIS A 80 20.04 27.39 -12.99
CA HIS A 80 19.23 28.53 -13.46
C HIS A 80 18.97 28.53 -14.98
N MET A 81 18.81 27.33 -15.56
CA MET A 81 18.63 27.11 -17.01
C MET A 81 19.85 27.53 -17.87
N GLN A 82 20.99 27.85 -17.25
CA GLN A 82 22.24 28.21 -17.91
C GLN A 82 23.24 27.06 -17.84
N HIS A 83 24.19 27.04 -18.80
CA HIS A 83 25.32 26.11 -18.77
C HIS A 83 26.24 26.43 -17.58
N ALA A 84 26.63 25.38 -16.88
CA ALA A 84 27.54 25.45 -15.74
C ALA A 84 28.73 24.50 -15.96
N GLN A 85 29.26 23.90 -14.88
CA GLN A 85 30.43 23.02 -14.96
C GLN A 85 30.12 21.77 -15.81
N PRO A 86 31.13 21.21 -16.49
CA PRO A 86 31.01 19.89 -17.10
C PRO A 86 30.73 18.80 -16.07
N VAL A 87 29.80 17.92 -16.37
CA VAL A 87 29.46 16.76 -15.54
C VAL A 87 29.43 15.50 -16.40
N LEU A 88 29.58 14.35 -15.79
CA LEU A 88 29.36 13.09 -16.50
C LEU A 88 27.85 12.86 -16.70
N LEU A 89 27.47 12.37 -17.88
CA LEU A 89 26.08 11.98 -18.15
C LEU A 89 25.63 10.87 -17.16
N ALA A 90 26.51 9.94 -16.82
CA ALA A 90 26.26 8.93 -15.81
C ALA A 90 25.90 9.58 -14.44
N HIS A 91 26.61 10.62 -14.03
CA HIS A 91 26.34 11.33 -12.78
C HIS A 91 24.96 12.01 -12.80
N GLN A 92 24.60 12.63 -13.94
CA GLN A 92 23.28 13.24 -14.13
C GLN A 92 22.16 12.21 -14.07
N LEU A 93 22.32 11.04 -14.69
CA LEU A 93 21.32 9.96 -14.65
C LEU A 93 21.14 9.44 -13.22
N MET A 94 22.22 9.23 -12.50
CA MET A 94 22.17 8.78 -11.11
C MET A 94 21.53 9.81 -10.17
N ALA A 95 21.59 11.10 -10.48
CA ALA A 95 20.89 12.13 -9.72
C ALA A 95 19.35 11.93 -9.74
N HIS A 96 18.80 11.29 -10.78
CA HIS A 96 17.40 10.92 -10.87
C HIS A 96 17.09 9.58 -10.17
N ALA A 97 18.05 8.66 -10.11
CA ALA A 97 17.88 7.36 -9.43
C ALA A 97 17.76 7.51 -7.90
N TRP A 98 18.55 8.37 -7.27
CA TRP A 98 18.58 8.54 -5.83
C TRP A 98 17.24 8.96 -5.20
N PRO A 99 16.46 9.92 -5.74
CA PRO A 99 15.13 10.23 -5.24
C PRO A 99 14.18 9.04 -5.30
N LEU A 100 14.20 8.26 -6.40
CA LEU A 100 13.36 7.08 -6.56
C LEU A 100 13.67 6.00 -5.51
N ILE A 101 14.94 5.79 -5.19
CA ILE A 101 15.36 4.88 -4.11
C ILE A 101 14.79 5.35 -2.77
N ARG A 102 14.87 6.65 -2.48
CA ARG A 102 14.27 7.20 -1.24
C ARG A 102 12.75 7.05 -1.22
N ASP A 103 12.08 7.10 -2.37
CA ASP A 103 10.63 6.87 -2.45
C ASP A 103 10.29 5.41 -2.14
N VAL A 104 11.07 4.45 -2.65
CA VAL A 104 10.93 3.03 -2.27
C VAL A 104 11.10 2.84 -0.76
N GLN A 105 12.10 3.49 -0.14
CA GLN A 105 12.29 3.44 1.32
C GLN A 105 11.07 3.98 2.08
N ARG A 106 10.48 5.10 1.61
CA ARG A 106 9.25 5.67 2.19
C ARG A 106 8.07 4.71 2.07
N LEU A 107 7.91 4.03 0.93
CA LEU A 107 6.87 3.01 0.74
C LEU A 107 7.05 1.83 1.69
N ILE A 108 8.28 1.37 1.91
CA ILE A 108 8.60 0.30 2.87
C ILE A 108 8.23 0.73 4.29
N ASP A 109 8.59 1.93 4.72
CA ASP A 109 8.26 2.43 6.05
C ASP A 109 6.76 2.65 6.23
N TRP A 110 6.09 3.09 5.18
CA TRP A 110 4.65 3.22 5.18
C TRP A 110 3.95 1.84 5.26
N ASP A 111 4.40 0.82 4.51
CA ASP A 111 3.85 -0.55 4.57
C ASP A 111 3.94 -1.13 5.98
N LYS A 112 5.03 -0.91 6.70
CA LYS A 112 5.17 -1.32 8.10
C LYS A 112 4.10 -0.71 9.02
N ARG A 113 3.77 0.55 8.81
CA ARG A 113 2.81 1.30 9.65
C ARG A 113 1.38 0.84 9.44
N ILE A 114 0.98 0.57 8.19
CA ILE A 114 -0.37 0.12 7.89
C ILE A 114 -0.55 -1.40 8.04
N ASN A 115 0.52 -2.13 8.35
CA ASN A 115 0.53 -3.59 8.49
C ASN A 115 -0.08 -4.07 9.82
N ALA A 116 -1.28 -3.57 10.12
CA ALA A 116 -2.09 -4.00 11.25
C ALA A 116 -3.53 -4.23 10.79
N SER A 117 -4.08 -5.41 11.10
CA SER A 117 -5.45 -5.77 10.73
C SER A 117 -6.45 -5.07 11.65
N PRO A 118 -7.42 -4.33 11.12
CA PRO A 118 -8.55 -3.85 11.90
C PRO A 118 -9.68 -4.90 12.00
N TYR A 119 -9.59 -6.01 11.27
CA TYR A 119 -10.64 -7.01 11.24
C TYR A 119 -10.83 -7.65 12.61
N GLY A 120 -12.08 -7.73 13.07
CA GLY A 120 -12.44 -8.13 14.43
C GLY A 120 -12.73 -6.94 15.36
N SER A 121 -12.47 -5.70 14.93
CA SER A 121 -12.85 -4.49 15.67
C SER A 121 -14.36 -4.28 15.71
N GLY A 122 -15.12 -4.94 14.85
CA GLY A 122 -16.54 -4.73 14.70
C GLY A 122 -16.86 -3.31 14.21
N ALA A 123 -17.99 -2.77 14.63
CA ALA A 123 -18.32 -1.36 14.33
C ALA A 123 -17.40 -0.38 15.08
N LEU A 124 -17.04 -0.69 16.35
CA LEU A 124 -16.15 0.12 17.19
C LEU A 124 -15.62 -0.61 18.44
N ALA A 125 -16.28 -1.67 18.92
CA ALA A 125 -16.00 -2.26 20.24
C ALA A 125 -15.78 -3.80 20.16
N GLY A 126 -15.40 -4.34 19.01
CA GLY A 126 -15.21 -5.78 18.81
C GLY A 126 -16.53 -6.54 18.69
N ASN A 127 -16.48 -7.82 19.04
CA ASN A 127 -17.64 -8.71 19.05
C ASN A 127 -17.60 -9.66 20.26
N THR A 128 -18.74 -10.28 20.57
CA THR A 128 -18.89 -11.20 21.72
C THR A 128 -18.84 -12.68 21.32
N LEU A 129 -18.52 -13.01 20.07
CA LEU A 129 -18.57 -14.37 19.53
C LEU A 129 -17.28 -15.18 19.79
N GLY A 130 -16.29 -14.60 20.48
CA GLY A 130 -15.03 -15.29 20.78
C GLY A 130 -14.19 -15.62 19.53
N LEU A 131 -14.31 -14.81 18.47
CA LEU A 131 -13.48 -14.94 17.27
C LEU A 131 -12.04 -14.54 17.60
N ASP A 132 -11.09 -15.15 16.87
CA ASP A 132 -9.64 -14.88 17.01
C ASP A 132 -9.16 -13.87 15.96
N PRO A 133 -9.07 -12.56 16.26
CA PRO A 133 -8.59 -11.56 15.33
C PRO A 133 -7.14 -11.76 14.92
N GLU A 134 -6.29 -12.29 15.81
CA GLU A 134 -4.88 -12.57 15.51
C GLU A 134 -4.75 -13.68 14.46
N ALA A 135 -5.54 -14.74 14.57
CA ALA A 135 -5.55 -15.80 13.56
C ALA A 135 -5.96 -15.24 12.20
N VAL A 136 -7.03 -14.44 12.14
CA VAL A 136 -7.48 -13.79 10.90
C VAL A 136 -6.42 -12.84 10.36
N ALA A 137 -5.78 -12.05 11.20
CA ALA A 137 -4.71 -11.15 10.77
C ALA A 137 -3.56 -11.90 10.11
N ARG A 138 -3.12 -13.03 10.69
CA ARG A 138 -2.07 -13.88 10.11
C ARG A 138 -2.47 -14.43 8.74
N GLU A 139 -3.67 -14.96 8.60
CA GLU A 139 -4.18 -15.52 7.34
C GLU A 139 -4.29 -14.44 6.24
N LEU A 140 -4.65 -13.22 6.61
CA LEU A 140 -4.71 -12.07 5.69
C LEU A 140 -3.35 -11.42 5.42
N GLY A 141 -2.26 -11.93 6.00
CA GLY A 141 -0.89 -11.44 5.79
C GLY A 141 -0.57 -10.13 6.51
N PHE A 142 -1.26 -9.83 7.61
CA PHE A 142 -0.90 -8.75 8.51
C PHE A 142 0.06 -9.22 9.61
N SER A 143 0.92 -8.34 10.08
CA SER A 143 1.88 -8.67 11.14
C SER A 143 1.28 -8.63 12.55
N ARG A 144 0.17 -7.93 12.74
CA ARG A 144 -0.53 -7.76 14.03
C ARG A 144 -1.96 -7.31 13.81
N VAL A 145 -2.76 -7.29 14.87
CA VAL A 145 -4.04 -6.59 14.94
C VAL A 145 -3.83 -5.13 15.35
N THR A 146 -4.84 -4.29 15.15
CA THR A 146 -4.83 -2.90 15.65
C THR A 146 -4.99 -2.88 17.17
N ASP A 147 -4.25 -1.99 17.83
CA ASP A 147 -4.21 -1.92 19.31
C ASP A 147 -5.51 -1.36 19.92
N ASN A 148 -6.28 -0.62 19.14
CA ASN A 148 -7.55 -0.02 19.57
C ASN A 148 -8.59 -0.23 18.47
N SER A 149 -9.75 -0.78 18.81
CA SER A 149 -10.80 -1.14 17.85
C SER A 149 -11.49 0.08 17.21
N ILE A 150 -11.62 1.18 17.95
CA ILE A 150 -12.21 2.42 17.42
C ILE A 150 -11.24 3.03 16.39
N ASP A 151 -9.98 3.17 16.76
CA ASP A 151 -8.94 3.67 15.86
C ASP A 151 -8.79 2.75 14.64
N GLY A 152 -8.73 1.43 14.84
CA GLY A 152 -8.61 0.43 13.79
C GLY A 152 -9.67 0.57 12.71
N THR A 153 -10.91 0.84 13.11
CA THR A 153 -12.05 1.03 12.21
C THR A 153 -12.07 2.42 11.58
N ALA A 154 -11.69 3.48 12.33
CA ALA A 154 -11.82 4.87 11.93
C ALA A 154 -10.59 5.44 11.21
N ALA A 155 -9.38 4.92 11.50
CA ALA A 155 -8.13 5.47 10.98
C ALA A 155 -8.11 5.54 9.45
N ARG A 156 -7.76 6.73 8.94
CA ARG A 156 -7.59 7.01 7.50
C ARG A 156 -6.33 7.84 7.23
N ASP A 157 -5.56 8.15 8.26
CA ASP A 157 -4.35 8.99 8.18
C ASP A 157 -3.25 8.38 7.29
N PHE A 158 -3.26 7.07 7.12
CA PHE A 158 -2.34 6.38 6.22
C PHE A 158 -2.58 6.73 4.74
N PHE A 159 -3.77 7.17 4.33
CA PHE A 159 -4.00 7.72 3.00
C PHE A 159 -3.24 9.03 2.79
N ALA A 160 -3.39 9.97 3.74
CA ALA A 160 -2.76 11.28 3.63
C ALA A 160 -1.24 11.20 3.70
N LYS A 161 -0.70 10.35 4.55
CA LYS A 161 0.75 10.17 4.71
C LYS A 161 1.41 9.41 3.56
N GLY A 162 0.66 8.53 2.88
CA GLY A 162 1.12 7.85 1.66
C GLY A 162 1.21 8.79 0.46
N THR A 163 0.34 9.79 0.37
CA THR A 163 0.26 10.74 -0.75
C THR A 163 0.97 12.07 -0.48
N GLY A 164 1.14 12.47 0.78
CA GLY A 164 1.63 13.80 1.16
C GLY A 164 3.12 14.03 0.95
N ASN A 165 3.93 12.98 0.85
CA ASN A 165 5.38 13.12 0.67
C ASN A 165 5.83 13.23 -0.79
N PHE A 166 4.92 13.10 -1.76
CA PHE A 166 5.22 13.31 -3.17
C PHE A 166 5.21 14.80 -3.59
N LYS A 167 4.80 15.73 -2.70
CA LYS A 167 4.68 17.15 -3.02
C LYS A 167 5.92 17.99 -2.75
N ASN A 168 6.97 17.45 -2.13
CA ASN A 168 8.18 18.19 -1.73
C ASN A 168 9.46 17.56 -2.31
N GLY A 169 9.46 17.20 -3.58
CA GLY A 169 10.64 16.80 -4.32
C GLY A 169 10.90 17.73 -5.48
#